data_b04751952cad1eb451302e90092d8538
#
_entry.id   b04751952cad1eb451302e90092d8538
#
_cell.length_a   1.000
_cell.length_b   1.000
_cell.length_c   1.000
_cell.angle_alpha   90.00
_cell.angle_beta   90.00
_cell.angle_gamma   90.00
#
_symmetry.space_group_name_H-M   'P 1'
#
loop_
_entity.id
_entity.type
_entity.pdbx_description
1 polymer ?
#
loop_
_entity_poly.entity_id
_entity_poly.type
_entity_poly.pdbx_seq_one_letter_code
_entity_poly.pdbx_strand_id
1 'polypeptide(L)'
;MQALSQLSYSPTAGANYRTRRALLQTCARLAVCVDIVLGPTLRLHCVFSDIIASRLSLFTTPLPTSASQLRDFPKRLAGRVILITGASGGLGSVLAMGCAAQGATVVLHGRVVRKLEALYDRILAADHPEPTILPLDLAIAKAEDFANVASALQSQHGRVDAIVHTAVLLGSLGPIEHQSFDSWLATLRVDLLAPFGLTRALLPLLRAAPDASMTFTLDTRGQEPKAFWGAYAVAKAGLSALLAILANEWENIATLRVNGVVPGPMRSPLRAQTHPGDDIRRLPSPDVFLPLYLYLISGQPKRESGAVIDGERWLRDAQPMNPPP
;
A
#
# COMPACT_ATOMS: atom_id res chain seq x y z
N MET A 1 -17.10 -36.20 -5.68
CA MET A 1 -18.40 -35.64 -5.19
C MET A 1 -18.94 -36.60 -4.15
N GLN A 2 -19.10 -36.22 -2.91
CA GLN A 2 -19.58 -36.81 -1.66
C GLN A 2 -18.47 -36.83 -0.60
N ALA A 3 -18.39 -35.77 0.16
CA ALA A 3 -17.87 -35.69 1.56
C ALA A 3 -17.89 -34.25 2.13
N LEU A 4 -19.00 -33.55 2.04
CA LEU A 4 -19.17 -32.23 2.70
C LEU A 4 -20.62 -32.02 3.16
N SER A 5 -21.23 -33.04 3.78
CA SER A 5 -22.56 -32.88 4.35
C SER A 5 -22.68 -33.60 5.69
N GLN A 6 -21.97 -33.16 6.70
CA GLN A 6 -22.32 -33.42 8.13
C GLN A 6 -21.35 -32.68 9.06
N LEU A 7 -21.58 -31.39 9.22
CA LEU A 7 -21.20 -30.66 10.42
C LEU A 7 -22.46 -29.98 10.97
N SER A 8 -23.23 -30.75 11.73
CA SER A 8 -24.31 -30.22 12.54
C SER A 8 -23.71 -29.53 13.77
N TYR A 9 -23.92 -28.23 13.87
CA TYR A 9 -23.58 -27.44 15.05
C TYR A 9 -24.67 -27.57 16.09
N SER A 10 -24.36 -28.15 17.26
CA SER A 10 -25.18 -28.17 18.44
C SER A 10 -24.70 -27.12 19.44
N PRO A 11 -25.50 -26.12 19.83
CA PRO A 11 -25.10 -25.12 20.81
C PRO A 11 -25.48 -25.55 22.23
N THR A 12 -24.51 -26.14 22.95
CA THR A 12 -24.66 -26.29 24.39
C THR A 12 -23.35 -25.97 25.12
N ALA A 13 -23.49 -25.14 26.13
CA ALA A 13 -22.55 -24.72 27.16
C ALA A 13 -21.78 -23.41 26.88
N GLY A 14 -22.29 -22.34 27.52
CA GLY A 14 -21.69 -21.01 27.57
C GLY A 14 -20.30 -20.99 28.18
N ALA A 15 -19.35 -20.77 27.32
CA ALA A 15 -18.01 -20.32 27.70
C ALA A 15 -17.83 -18.87 27.26
N ASN A 16 -17.69 -18.03 28.26
CA ASN A 16 -17.69 -16.57 28.19
C ASN A 16 -16.66 -16.05 27.18
N TYR A 17 -17.10 -15.26 26.19
CA TYR A 17 -16.29 -14.63 25.13
C TYR A 17 -15.07 -13.84 25.66
N ARG A 18 -15.17 -13.31 26.89
CA ARG A 18 -14.06 -12.61 27.56
C ARG A 18 -12.90 -13.54 27.92
N THR A 19 -13.15 -14.78 28.25
CA THR A 19 -12.11 -15.75 28.65
C THR A 19 -11.30 -16.25 27.45
N ARG A 20 -11.94 -16.41 26.29
CA ARG A 20 -11.25 -16.77 25.03
C ARG A 20 -10.34 -15.66 24.51
N ARG A 21 -10.74 -14.40 24.65
CA ARG A 21 -9.92 -13.26 24.22
C ARG A 21 -8.69 -13.06 25.12
N ALA A 22 -8.81 -13.32 26.43
CA ALA A 22 -7.69 -13.28 27.35
C ALA A 22 -6.65 -14.40 27.09
N LEU A 23 -7.10 -15.60 26.76
CA LEU A 23 -6.23 -16.73 26.42
C LEU A 23 -5.48 -16.48 25.10
N LEU A 24 -6.12 -15.97 24.06
CA LEU A 24 -5.46 -15.65 22.79
C LEU A 24 -4.46 -14.49 22.91
N GLN A 25 -4.73 -13.50 23.76
CA GLN A 25 -3.78 -12.41 24.01
C GLN A 25 -2.59 -12.84 24.88
N THR A 26 -2.78 -13.82 25.76
CA THR A 26 -1.68 -14.38 26.58
C THR A 26 -0.79 -15.33 25.79
N CYS A 27 -1.36 -16.12 24.88
CA CYS A 27 -0.59 -16.98 23.98
C CYS A 27 0.25 -16.20 22.95
N ALA A 28 -0.19 -15.00 22.55
CA ALA A 28 0.56 -14.13 21.64
C ALA A 28 1.72 -13.38 22.33
N ARG A 29 1.77 -13.35 23.66
CA ARG A 29 2.83 -12.67 24.45
C ARG A 29 3.88 -13.59 25.04
N LEU A 30 3.65 -14.89 25.04
CA LEU A 30 4.59 -15.88 25.58
C LEU A 30 4.90 -16.89 24.47
N ALA A 31 6.00 -16.68 23.77
CA ALA A 31 6.64 -17.71 22.97
C ALA A 31 7.21 -18.80 23.94
N VAL A 32 6.32 -19.52 24.62
CA VAL A 32 6.69 -20.65 25.47
C VAL A 32 5.86 -21.84 24.99
N CYS A 33 6.56 -22.86 24.51
CA CYS A 33 5.98 -24.17 24.30
C CYS A 33 5.41 -24.67 25.64
N VAL A 34 4.09 -24.74 25.75
CA VAL A 34 3.44 -25.43 26.85
C VAL A 34 2.98 -26.79 26.33
N ASP A 35 3.65 -27.84 26.71
CA ASP A 35 3.17 -29.20 26.52
C ASP A 35 1.96 -29.41 27.43
N ILE A 36 0.76 -29.34 26.92
CA ILE A 36 -0.45 -29.70 27.63
C ILE A 36 -0.67 -31.20 27.40
N VAL A 37 -0.32 -31.99 28.40
CA VAL A 37 -0.61 -33.44 28.45
C VAL A 37 -2.04 -33.64 28.91
N LEU A 38 -2.94 -33.92 27.99
CA LEU A 38 -4.33 -34.32 28.25
C LEU A 38 -4.48 -35.82 27.99
N GLY A 39 -4.14 -36.65 29.00
CA GLY A 39 -4.44 -38.09 29.01
C GLY A 39 -3.64 -38.97 28.03
N PRO A 40 -3.69 -40.29 28.16
CA PRO A 40 -2.74 -41.19 27.51
C PRO A 40 -2.96 -41.51 26.02
N THR A 41 -3.86 -40.82 25.27
CA THR A 41 -4.23 -41.25 23.91
C THR A 41 -4.34 -40.17 22.82
N LEU A 42 -3.98 -38.90 23.06
CA LEU A 42 -4.03 -37.91 21.98
C LEU A 42 -2.79 -36.96 22.04
N ARG A 43 -1.80 -37.25 21.19
CA ARG A 43 -0.77 -36.27 20.84
C ARG A 43 -1.29 -35.41 19.69
N LEU A 44 -1.77 -34.21 19.98
CA LEU A 44 -1.96 -33.19 18.97
C LEU A 44 -0.61 -32.51 18.72
N HIS A 45 0.05 -32.87 17.65
CA HIS A 45 1.15 -32.07 17.12
C HIS A 45 0.56 -30.72 16.66
N CYS A 46 0.99 -29.65 17.29
CA CYS A 46 0.58 -28.29 16.92
C CYS A 46 1.27 -27.89 15.61
N VAL A 47 0.73 -28.34 14.49
CA VAL A 47 1.18 -27.94 13.12
C VAL A 47 0.95 -26.44 12.87
N PHE A 48 0.24 -25.75 13.78
CA PHE A 48 -0.01 -24.31 13.69
C PHE A 48 1.23 -23.45 13.99
N SER A 49 2.21 -23.95 14.73
CA SER A 49 3.42 -23.20 15.08
C SER A 49 4.31 -22.95 13.86
N ASP A 50 4.41 -23.91 12.96
CA ASP A 50 5.34 -23.81 11.82
C ASP A 50 4.76 -22.94 10.68
N ILE A 51 3.43 -22.90 10.53
CA ILE A 51 2.77 -22.03 9.54
C ILE A 51 2.80 -20.56 9.98
N ILE A 52 2.66 -20.29 11.29
CA ILE A 52 2.75 -18.93 11.82
C ILE A 52 4.22 -18.48 11.90
N ALA A 53 5.14 -19.36 12.29
CA ALA A 53 6.57 -19.06 12.31
C ALA A 53 7.15 -18.88 10.90
N SER A 54 6.75 -19.67 9.91
CA SER A 54 7.17 -19.51 8.52
C SER A 54 6.60 -18.21 7.87
N ARG A 55 5.40 -17.78 8.27
CA ARG A 55 4.84 -16.50 7.82
C ARG A 55 5.38 -15.29 8.59
N LEU A 56 5.81 -15.44 9.84
CA LEU A 56 6.51 -14.40 10.60
C LEU A 56 7.97 -14.24 10.18
N SER A 57 8.63 -15.28 9.67
CA SER A 57 9.98 -15.19 9.12
C SER A 57 10.03 -14.46 7.76
N LEU A 58 8.88 -14.31 7.06
CA LEU A 58 8.75 -13.48 5.86
C LEU A 58 8.92 -11.98 6.15
N PHE A 59 8.90 -11.56 7.44
CA PHE A 59 9.10 -10.17 7.84
C PHE A 59 10.54 -9.82 8.23
N THR A 60 11.50 -10.73 8.03
CA THR A 60 12.89 -10.54 8.50
C THR A 60 13.94 -10.41 7.42
N THR A 61 13.55 -10.18 6.17
CA THR A 61 14.57 -9.79 5.18
C THR A 61 15.05 -8.37 5.51
N PRO A 62 16.35 -8.15 5.70
CA PRO A 62 16.84 -6.82 6.00
C PRO A 62 16.54 -5.90 4.81
N LEU A 63 15.55 -5.02 4.99
CA LEU A 63 15.36 -3.88 4.11
C LEU A 63 16.69 -3.10 4.04
N PRO A 64 17.02 -2.45 2.92
CA PRO A 64 18.20 -1.59 2.87
C PRO A 64 18.11 -0.60 4.02
N THR A 65 19.01 -0.74 4.99
CA THR A 65 18.94 -0.16 6.32
C THR A 65 19.36 1.32 6.33
N SER A 66 19.64 1.93 5.18
CA SER A 66 20.00 3.34 5.18
C SER A 66 19.48 4.10 3.97
N ALA A 67 18.91 5.27 4.23
CA ALA A 67 18.63 6.28 3.21
C ALA A 67 19.92 6.69 2.45
N SER A 68 21.11 6.49 3.02
CA SER A 68 22.39 6.73 2.37
C SER A 68 22.67 5.73 1.24
N GLN A 69 22.29 4.46 1.39
CA GLN A 69 22.41 3.47 0.31
C GLN A 69 21.50 3.79 -0.89
N LEU A 70 20.50 4.63 -0.69
CA LEU A 70 19.54 5.03 -1.71
C LEU A 70 19.87 6.37 -2.38
N ARG A 71 20.79 7.17 -1.80
CA ARG A 71 21.24 8.44 -2.38
C ARG A 71 22.11 8.27 -3.62
N ASP A 72 22.82 7.15 -3.73
CA ASP A 72 23.72 6.84 -4.84
C ASP A 72 23.05 6.06 -5.98
N PHE A 73 21.73 6.27 -6.19
CA PHE A 73 21.00 5.65 -7.28
C PHE A 73 21.14 6.44 -8.60
N PRO A 74 22.13 6.18 -9.45
CA PRO A 74 22.20 6.86 -10.74
C PRO A 74 21.10 6.35 -11.66
N LYS A 75 20.15 7.21 -12.01
CA LYS A 75 19.14 7.03 -13.09
C LYS A 75 18.59 5.60 -13.27
N ARG A 76 18.24 4.91 -12.18
CA ARG A 76 17.77 3.51 -12.21
C ARG A 76 16.37 3.33 -12.80
N LEU A 77 15.67 4.42 -13.04
CA LEU A 77 14.35 4.39 -13.65
C LEU A 77 14.36 4.84 -15.12
N ALA A 78 15.54 5.01 -15.71
CA ALA A 78 15.67 5.41 -17.11
C ALA A 78 14.88 4.47 -18.04
N GLY A 79 14.02 5.05 -18.89
CA GLY A 79 13.18 4.33 -19.82
C GLY A 79 12.01 3.53 -19.19
N ARG A 80 11.75 3.68 -17.89
CA ARG A 80 10.56 3.11 -17.23
C ARG A 80 9.38 4.06 -17.29
N VAL A 81 8.19 3.52 -17.47
CA VAL A 81 6.92 4.24 -17.45
C VAL A 81 6.23 4.01 -16.10
N ILE A 82 6.01 5.08 -15.35
CA ILE A 82 5.51 4.99 -13.97
C ILE A 82 4.22 5.80 -13.82
N LEU A 83 3.12 5.13 -13.55
CA LEU A 83 1.85 5.77 -13.24
C LEU A 83 1.77 6.10 -11.74
N ILE A 84 1.50 7.38 -11.43
CA ILE A 84 1.26 7.83 -10.06
C ILE A 84 -0.14 8.39 -9.95
N THR A 85 -1.02 7.71 -9.19
CA THR A 85 -2.36 8.24 -8.91
C THR A 85 -2.28 9.30 -7.83
N GLY A 86 -3.05 10.39 -7.97
CA GLY A 86 -2.96 11.52 -7.03
C GLY A 86 -1.64 12.28 -7.13
N ALA A 87 -1.03 12.32 -8.32
CA ALA A 87 0.28 12.93 -8.58
C ALA A 87 0.40 14.39 -8.16
N SER A 88 -0.70 15.16 -8.14
CA SER A 88 -0.70 16.55 -7.67
C SER A 88 -0.85 16.72 -6.14
N GLY A 89 -0.95 15.61 -5.39
CA GLY A 89 -1.01 15.61 -3.92
C GLY A 89 0.36 15.79 -3.27
N GLY A 90 0.38 15.92 -1.93
CA GLY A 90 1.63 16.13 -1.18
C GLY A 90 2.68 15.06 -1.44
N LEU A 91 2.36 13.77 -1.20
CA LEU A 91 3.26 12.67 -1.46
C LEU A 91 3.41 12.40 -2.98
N GLY A 92 2.30 12.42 -3.73
CA GLY A 92 2.30 12.12 -5.16
C GLY A 92 3.23 13.04 -5.96
N SER A 93 3.26 14.34 -5.64
CA SER A 93 4.12 15.31 -6.36
C SER A 93 5.61 15.10 -6.07
N VAL A 94 5.95 14.72 -4.85
CA VAL A 94 7.32 14.35 -4.47
C VAL A 94 7.76 13.10 -5.22
N LEU A 95 6.91 12.07 -5.26
CA LEU A 95 7.20 10.84 -5.98
C LEU A 95 7.33 11.07 -7.48
N ALA A 96 6.47 11.90 -8.07
CA ALA A 96 6.53 12.23 -9.49
C ALA A 96 7.86 12.93 -9.86
N MET A 97 8.24 13.96 -9.10
CA MET A 97 9.53 14.64 -9.28
C MET A 97 10.71 13.69 -9.09
N GLY A 98 10.68 12.88 -8.02
CA GLY A 98 11.74 11.93 -7.72
C GLY A 98 11.90 10.84 -8.77
N CYS A 99 10.81 10.27 -9.29
CA CYS A 99 10.85 9.29 -10.37
C CYS A 99 11.37 9.91 -11.66
N ALA A 100 10.93 11.11 -12.02
CA ALA A 100 11.41 11.84 -13.18
C ALA A 100 12.92 12.16 -13.08
N ALA A 101 13.39 12.59 -11.91
CA ALA A 101 14.81 12.82 -11.63
C ALA A 101 15.67 11.55 -11.79
N GLN A 102 15.08 10.37 -11.60
CA GLN A 102 15.72 9.08 -11.84
C GLN A 102 15.58 8.60 -13.30
N GLY A 103 15.05 9.44 -14.19
CA GLY A 103 14.97 9.18 -15.62
C GLY A 103 13.72 8.44 -16.08
N ALA A 104 12.69 8.33 -15.24
CA ALA A 104 11.42 7.73 -15.63
C ALA A 104 10.54 8.70 -16.43
N THR A 105 9.77 8.15 -17.37
CA THR A 105 8.59 8.84 -17.91
C THR A 105 7.44 8.67 -16.91
N VAL A 106 6.99 9.76 -16.32
CA VAL A 106 5.95 9.72 -15.29
C VAL A 106 4.58 10.03 -15.87
N VAL A 107 3.60 9.15 -15.63
CA VAL A 107 2.20 9.39 -15.94
C VAL A 107 1.54 10.04 -14.72
N LEU A 108 1.21 11.32 -14.86
CA LEU A 108 0.67 12.18 -13.81
C LEU A 108 -0.86 12.05 -13.78
N HIS A 109 -1.39 11.18 -12.92
CA HIS A 109 -2.84 11.04 -12.78
C HIS A 109 -3.36 11.92 -11.65
N GLY A 110 -4.49 12.58 -11.92
CA GLY A 110 -5.24 13.37 -10.95
C GLY A 110 -6.47 14.00 -11.56
N ARG A 111 -7.32 14.61 -10.75
CA ARG A 111 -8.60 15.19 -11.24
C ARG A 111 -8.52 16.67 -11.62
N VAL A 112 -7.53 17.41 -11.10
CA VAL A 112 -7.41 18.85 -11.32
C VAL A 112 -6.31 19.12 -12.35
N VAL A 113 -6.68 19.30 -13.60
CA VAL A 113 -5.77 19.47 -14.75
C VAL A 113 -4.72 20.56 -14.49
N ARG A 114 -5.12 21.75 -14.07
CA ARG A 114 -4.19 22.86 -13.76
C ARG A 114 -3.08 22.50 -12.79
N LYS A 115 -3.37 21.61 -11.80
CA LYS A 115 -2.34 21.16 -10.86
C LYS A 115 -1.38 20.14 -11.48
N LEU A 116 -1.87 19.34 -12.42
CA LEU A 116 -1.05 18.40 -13.18
C LEU A 116 -0.15 19.14 -14.15
N GLU A 117 -0.68 20.16 -14.85
CA GLU A 117 0.09 21.05 -15.73
C GLU A 117 1.22 21.75 -14.98
N ALA A 118 0.94 22.33 -13.80
CA ALA A 118 1.97 22.95 -12.97
C ALA A 118 3.06 21.97 -12.51
N LEU A 119 2.72 20.69 -12.31
CA LEU A 119 3.72 19.66 -12.00
C LEU A 119 4.49 19.23 -13.25
N TYR A 120 3.80 19.11 -14.38
CA TYR A 120 4.40 18.84 -15.69
C TYR A 120 5.47 19.89 -16.02
N ASP A 121 5.11 21.20 -15.93
CA ASP A 121 6.03 22.30 -16.20
C ASP A 121 7.26 22.24 -15.27
N ARG A 122 7.09 21.90 -14.00
CA ARG A 122 8.19 21.75 -13.05
C ARG A 122 9.13 20.61 -13.42
N ILE A 123 8.59 19.49 -13.92
CA ILE A 123 9.39 18.35 -14.37
C ILE A 123 10.21 18.75 -15.59
N LEU A 124 9.60 19.43 -16.57
CA LEU A 124 10.30 19.92 -17.75
C LEU A 124 11.38 20.98 -17.42
N ALA A 125 11.05 21.93 -16.54
CA ALA A 125 11.98 22.96 -16.10
C ALA A 125 13.21 22.41 -15.37
N ALA A 126 13.12 21.17 -14.84
CA ALA A 126 14.21 20.45 -14.21
C ALA A 126 15.00 19.56 -15.18
N ASP A 127 14.75 19.65 -16.49
CA ASP A 127 15.38 18.86 -17.55
C ASP A 127 15.22 17.34 -17.34
N HIS A 128 14.04 16.93 -16.87
CA HIS A 128 13.66 15.53 -16.71
C HIS A 128 12.83 15.03 -17.91
N PRO A 129 12.68 13.70 -18.10
CA PRO A 129 11.85 13.15 -19.15
C PRO A 129 10.43 13.72 -19.14
N GLU A 130 9.92 14.03 -20.32
CA GLU A 130 8.58 14.59 -20.51
C GLU A 130 7.52 13.66 -19.90
N PRO A 131 6.70 14.17 -18.95
CA PRO A 131 5.65 13.37 -18.34
C PRO A 131 4.39 13.34 -19.22
N THR A 132 3.50 12.38 -18.93
CA THR A 132 2.18 12.29 -19.53
C THR A 132 1.12 12.76 -18.51
N ILE A 133 0.21 13.64 -18.91
CA ILE A 133 -0.93 14.05 -18.06
C ILE A 133 -2.11 13.11 -18.32
N LEU A 134 -2.66 12.53 -17.24
CA LEU A 134 -3.81 11.64 -17.26
C LEU A 134 -4.90 12.15 -16.31
N PRO A 135 -5.79 13.03 -16.77
CA PRO A 135 -6.87 13.57 -15.95
C PRO A 135 -8.02 12.55 -15.84
N LEU A 136 -8.37 12.17 -14.61
CA LEU A 136 -9.55 11.33 -14.34
C LEU A 136 -10.03 11.57 -12.91
N ASP A 137 -11.34 11.73 -12.71
CA ASP A 137 -11.93 11.76 -11.37
C ASP A 137 -12.34 10.34 -10.94
N LEU A 138 -11.56 9.76 -10.03
CA LEU A 138 -11.78 8.40 -9.51
C LEU A 138 -13.08 8.25 -8.72
N ALA A 139 -13.68 9.35 -8.23
CA ALA A 139 -14.93 9.28 -7.47
C ALA A 139 -16.14 8.93 -8.35
N ILE A 140 -16.05 9.21 -9.64
CA ILE A 140 -17.13 8.96 -10.61
C ILE A 140 -16.72 8.01 -11.73
N ALA A 141 -15.45 7.62 -11.79
CA ALA A 141 -14.92 6.75 -12.84
C ALA A 141 -15.66 5.41 -12.90
N LYS A 142 -15.88 4.94 -14.12
CA LYS A 142 -16.51 3.66 -14.45
C LYS A 142 -15.48 2.70 -15.06
N ALA A 143 -15.88 1.46 -15.26
CA ALA A 143 -15.02 0.43 -15.86
C ALA A 143 -14.48 0.85 -17.25
N GLU A 144 -15.30 1.57 -18.04
CA GLU A 144 -14.94 2.08 -19.36
C GLU A 144 -13.82 3.12 -19.29
N ASP A 145 -13.83 3.97 -18.25
CA ASP A 145 -12.79 5.01 -18.06
C ASP A 145 -11.44 4.36 -17.79
N PHE A 146 -11.40 3.29 -17.00
CA PHE A 146 -10.15 2.53 -16.76
C PHE A 146 -9.67 1.81 -18.03
N ALA A 147 -10.58 1.30 -18.85
CA ALA A 147 -10.24 0.72 -20.15
C ALA A 147 -9.67 1.77 -21.11
N ASN A 148 -10.25 2.99 -21.14
CA ASN A 148 -9.73 4.10 -21.91
C ASN A 148 -8.34 4.52 -21.47
N VAL A 149 -8.08 4.55 -20.15
CA VAL A 149 -6.73 4.78 -19.59
C VAL A 149 -5.75 3.74 -20.11
N ALA A 150 -6.11 2.46 -20.05
CA ALA A 150 -5.25 1.38 -20.53
C ALA A 150 -4.96 1.52 -22.03
N SER A 151 -5.97 1.83 -22.86
CA SER A 151 -5.83 2.02 -24.30
C SER A 151 -4.92 3.22 -24.61
N ALA A 152 -5.06 4.34 -23.89
CA ALA A 152 -4.23 5.51 -24.07
C ALA A 152 -2.76 5.21 -23.73
N LEU A 153 -2.50 4.55 -22.60
CA LEU A 153 -1.14 4.19 -22.18
C LEU A 153 -0.52 3.11 -23.09
N GLN A 154 -1.33 2.17 -23.59
CA GLN A 154 -0.87 1.20 -24.59
C GLN A 154 -0.41 1.90 -25.87
N SER A 155 -1.20 2.88 -26.37
CA SER A 155 -0.87 3.63 -27.60
C SER A 155 0.37 4.51 -27.43
N GLN A 156 0.54 5.15 -26.27
CA GLN A 156 1.62 6.11 -26.02
C GLN A 156 2.93 5.45 -25.59
N HIS A 157 2.87 4.37 -24.79
CA HIS A 157 4.04 3.81 -24.12
C HIS A 157 4.23 2.31 -24.35
N GLY A 158 3.18 1.58 -24.73
CA GLY A 158 3.22 0.13 -24.97
C GLY A 158 3.32 -0.73 -23.70
N ARG A 159 3.76 -0.16 -22.56
CA ARG A 159 3.90 -0.84 -21.26
C ARG A 159 3.77 0.13 -20.10
N VAL A 160 3.59 -0.42 -18.91
CA VAL A 160 3.69 0.29 -17.62
C VAL A 160 4.60 -0.51 -16.71
N ASP A 161 5.70 0.10 -16.25
CA ASP A 161 6.70 -0.56 -15.41
C ASP A 161 6.40 -0.42 -13.91
N ALA A 162 5.62 0.59 -13.51
CA ALA A 162 5.16 0.69 -12.14
C ALA A 162 3.84 1.46 -12.01
N ILE A 163 3.06 1.09 -10.99
CA ILE A 163 1.91 1.87 -10.52
C ILE A 163 2.11 2.20 -9.05
N VAL A 164 1.97 3.50 -8.72
CA VAL A 164 1.99 3.96 -7.32
C VAL A 164 0.64 4.58 -6.99
N HIS A 165 -0.12 3.91 -6.13
CA HIS A 165 -1.42 4.37 -5.68
C HIS A 165 -1.27 5.31 -4.48
N THR A 166 -1.34 6.63 -4.74
CA THR A 166 -1.33 7.68 -3.69
C THR A 166 -2.59 8.53 -3.67
N ALA A 167 -3.49 8.34 -4.65
CA ALA A 167 -4.79 9.00 -4.63
C ALA A 167 -5.56 8.62 -3.36
N VAL A 168 -6.19 9.61 -2.74
CA VAL A 168 -6.93 9.43 -1.50
C VAL A 168 -8.08 10.43 -1.38
N LEU A 169 -9.19 9.97 -0.81
CA LEU A 169 -10.32 10.77 -0.41
C LEU A 169 -10.69 10.42 1.04
N LEU A 170 -10.48 11.36 1.97
CA LEU A 170 -10.77 11.12 3.39
C LEU A 170 -12.26 10.87 3.66
N GLY A 171 -13.13 11.55 2.91
CA GLY A 171 -14.55 11.55 3.21
C GLY A 171 -14.87 12.30 4.50
N SER A 172 -15.98 11.92 5.14
CA SER A 172 -16.42 12.52 6.41
C SER A 172 -15.87 11.75 7.59
N LEU A 173 -15.26 12.45 8.54
CA LEU A 173 -14.92 11.90 9.85
C LEU A 173 -16.07 12.19 10.83
N GLY A 174 -16.45 11.20 11.62
CA GLY A 174 -17.51 11.35 12.62
C GLY A 174 -18.26 10.04 12.92
N PRO A 175 -19.28 10.08 13.79
CA PRO A 175 -20.11 8.94 14.09
C PRO A 175 -20.73 8.34 12.82
N ILE A 176 -20.84 7.04 12.77
CA ILE A 176 -21.29 6.33 11.56
C ILE A 176 -22.72 6.69 11.19
N GLU A 177 -23.57 6.97 12.18
CA GLU A 177 -24.96 7.39 12.02
C GLU A 177 -25.13 8.76 11.33
N HIS A 178 -24.06 9.58 11.30
CA HIS A 178 -24.05 10.90 10.67
C HIS A 178 -23.32 10.92 9.32
N GLN A 179 -22.77 9.80 8.88
CA GLN A 179 -22.06 9.73 7.61
C GLN A 179 -23.03 9.49 6.45
N SER A 180 -22.96 10.32 5.42
CA SER A 180 -23.82 10.12 4.26
C SER A 180 -23.34 8.93 3.41
N PHE A 181 -24.31 8.21 2.82
CA PHE A 181 -24.02 7.09 1.93
C PHE A 181 -23.18 7.51 0.72
N ASP A 182 -23.47 8.69 0.14
CA ASP A 182 -22.74 9.21 -1.01
C ASP A 182 -21.27 9.50 -0.68
N SER A 183 -21.01 10.07 0.51
CA SER A 183 -19.63 10.27 0.99
C SER A 183 -18.90 8.95 1.16
N TRP A 184 -19.56 7.93 1.71
CA TRP A 184 -19.04 6.58 1.83
C TRP A 184 -18.66 6.00 0.46
N LEU A 185 -19.62 6.06 -0.46
CA LEU A 185 -19.44 5.52 -1.81
C LEU A 185 -18.30 6.21 -2.56
N ALA A 186 -18.22 7.54 -2.46
CA ALA A 186 -17.13 8.31 -3.08
C ALA A 186 -15.76 7.92 -2.51
N THR A 187 -15.65 7.78 -1.19
CA THR A 187 -14.40 7.35 -0.52
C THR A 187 -13.99 5.94 -0.96
N LEU A 188 -14.92 4.99 -0.94
CA LEU A 188 -14.66 3.62 -1.39
C LEU A 188 -14.27 3.57 -2.88
N ARG A 189 -14.90 4.39 -3.71
CA ARG A 189 -14.53 4.48 -5.14
C ARG A 189 -13.09 4.93 -5.33
N VAL A 190 -12.67 6.00 -4.66
CA VAL A 190 -11.32 6.54 -4.82
C VAL A 190 -10.27 5.63 -4.17
N ASP A 191 -10.51 5.18 -2.94
CA ASP A 191 -9.47 4.57 -2.10
C ASP A 191 -9.39 3.04 -2.24
N LEU A 192 -10.41 2.39 -2.86
CA LEU A 192 -10.45 0.94 -3.02
C LEU A 192 -10.81 0.50 -4.45
N LEU A 193 -11.94 0.96 -4.99
CA LEU A 193 -12.41 0.47 -6.29
C LEU A 193 -11.55 0.98 -7.45
N ALA A 194 -11.03 2.21 -7.37
CA ALA A 194 -10.14 2.73 -8.41
C ALA A 194 -8.78 2.02 -8.43
N PRO A 195 -8.10 1.75 -7.31
CA PRO A 195 -6.93 0.86 -7.28
C PRO A 195 -7.21 -0.50 -7.93
N PHE A 196 -8.34 -1.15 -7.60
CA PHE A 196 -8.75 -2.39 -8.24
C PHE A 196 -8.98 -2.22 -9.75
N GLY A 197 -9.75 -1.21 -10.16
CA GLY A 197 -10.09 -0.95 -11.56
C GLY A 197 -8.87 -0.67 -12.44
N LEU A 198 -7.95 0.18 -11.95
CA LEU A 198 -6.68 0.47 -12.61
C LEU A 198 -5.77 -0.78 -12.67
N THR A 199 -5.66 -1.54 -11.58
CA THR A 199 -4.90 -2.79 -11.56
C THR A 199 -5.40 -3.74 -12.65
N ARG A 200 -6.71 -3.99 -12.68
CA ARG A 200 -7.33 -4.89 -13.67
C ARG A 200 -7.12 -4.42 -15.10
N ALA A 201 -7.34 -3.13 -15.37
CA ALA A 201 -7.23 -2.57 -16.72
C ALA A 201 -5.77 -2.53 -17.22
N LEU A 202 -4.82 -2.25 -16.33
CA LEU A 202 -3.41 -2.09 -16.68
C LEU A 202 -2.58 -3.37 -16.56
N LEU A 203 -3.17 -4.48 -16.09
CA LEU A 203 -2.45 -5.75 -15.94
C LEU A 203 -1.78 -6.23 -17.24
N PRO A 204 -2.37 -6.10 -18.45
CA PRO A 204 -1.67 -6.44 -19.68
C PRO A 204 -0.41 -5.59 -19.92
N LEU A 205 -0.45 -4.30 -19.59
CA LEU A 205 0.70 -3.39 -19.72
C LEU A 205 1.79 -3.65 -18.69
N LEU A 206 1.40 -4.03 -17.47
CA LEU A 206 2.33 -4.47 -16.43
C LEU A 206 3.04 -5.77 -16.85
N ARG A 207 2.31 -6.71 -17.45
CA ARG A 207 2.89 -7.96 -17.97
C ARG A 207 3.82 -7.77 -19.16
N ALA A 208 3.64 -6.69 -19.93
CA ALA A 208 4.52 -6.33 -21.03
C ALA A 208 5.86 -5.74 -20.56
N ALA A 209 5.96 -5.32 -19.30
CA ALA A 209 7.19 -4.84 -18.71
C ALA A 209 8.09 -6.01 -18.29
N PRO A 210 9.41 -5.90 -18.44
CA PRO A 210 10.35 -6.96 -18.03
C PRO A 210 10.40 -7.14 -16.51
N ASP A 211 9.99 -6.12 -15.75
CA ASP A 211 9.93 -6.10 -14.29
C ASP A 211 8.96 -5.00 -13.86
N ALA A 212 7.75 -5.38 -13.46
CA ALA A 212 6.73 -4.46 -13.04
C ALA A 212 6.50 -4.47 -11.53
N SER A 213 6.17 -3.30 -10.97
CA SER A 213 5.85 -3.16 -9.56
C SER A 213 4.57 -2.39 -9.34
N MET A 214 3.83 -2.76 -8.30
CA MET A 214 2.68 -2.01 -7.81
C MET A 214 2.91 -1.66 -6.34
N THR A 215 2.69 -0.40 -5.99
CA THR A 215 2.83 0.07 -4.61
C THR A 215 1.55 0.74 -4.16
N PHE A 216 0.97 0.23 -3.08
CA PHE A 216 -0.18 0.85 -2.42
C PHE A 216 0.28 1.71 -1.25
N THR A 217 -0.17 2.97 -1.20
CA THR A 217 -0.04 3.80 0.01
C THR A 217 -1.17 3.46 0.96
N LEU A 218 -0.83 2.73 2.00
CA LEU A 218 -1.72 2.27 3.06
C LEU A 218 -1.76 3.28 4.21
N ASP A 219 -2.51 2.96 5.26
CA ASP A 219 -2.62 3.75 6.47
C ASP A 219 -2.79 2.85 7.70
N THR A 220 -2.29 3.28 8.85
CA THR A 220 -2.49 2.58 10.13
C THR A 220 -3.97 2.40 10.47
N ARG A 221 -4.85 3.30 9.97
CA ARG A 221 -6.31 3.19 10.16
C ARG A 221 -6.93 2.02 9.42
N GLY A 222 -6.29 1.49 8.39
CA GLY A 222 -6.69 0.24 7.75
C GLY A 222 -6.30 -1.00 8.56
N GLN A 223 -5.22 -0.93 9.34
CA GLN A 223 -4.73 -2.01 10.20
C GLN A 223 -5.38 -1.98 11.59
N GLU A 224 -5.50 -0.78 12.16
CA GLU A 224 -6.10 -0.50 13.45
C GLU A 224 -7.24 0.52 13.33
N PRO A 225 -8.43 0.09 12.89
CA PRO A 225 -9.56 1.00 12.75
C PRO A 225 -9.92 1.65 14.09
N LYS A 226 -10.24 2.94 14.04
CA LYS A 226 -10.68 3.72 15.21
C LYS A 226 -12.06 4.30 14.96
N ALA A 227 -12.77 4.61 16.03
CA ALA A 227 -14.03 5.33 15.95
C ALA A 227 -13.88 6.61 15.11
N PHE A 228 -14.93 6.95 14.36
CA PHE A 228 -15.04 8.15 13.51
C PHE A 228 -14.28 8.15 12.17
N TRP A 229 -13.51 7.10 11.86
CA TRP A 229 -12.76 7.01 10.61
C TRP A 229 -13.54 6.41 9.43
N GLY A 230 -14.72 5.84 9.68
CA GLY A 230 -15.72 5.41 8.71
C GLY A 230 -15.17 4.76 7.44
N ALA A 231 -15.62 5.28 6.29
CA ALA A 231 -15.30 4.75 4.97
C ALA A 231 -13.80 4.72 4.67
N TYR A 232 -13.05 5.70 5.16
CA TYR A 232 -11.60 5.76 4.94
C TYR A 232 -10.88 4.54 5.54
N ALA A 233 -11.15 4.22 6.82
CA ALA A 233 -10.54 3.06 7.47
C ALA A 233 -10.94 1.75 6.79
N VAL A 234 -12.20 1.61 6.39
CA VAL A 234 -12.73 0.45 5.66
C VAL A 234 -12.04 0.31 4.31
N ALA A 235 -11.90 1.40 3.55
CA ALA A 235 -11.20 1.39 2.26
C ALA A 235 -9.74 0.98 2.41
N LYS A 236 -9.02 1.52 3.41
CA LYS A 236 -7.61 1.19 3.65
C LYS A 236 -7.43 -0.25 4.13
N ALA A 237 -8.36 -0.80 4.91
CA ALA A 237 -8.37 -2.23 5.26
C ALA A 237 -8.61 -3.11 4.02
N GLY A 238 -9.59 -2.74 3.18
CA GLY A 238 -9.86 -3.40 1.91
C GLY A 238 -8.69 -3.35 0.95
N LEU A 239 -7.96 -2.23 0.91
CA LEU A 239 -6.76 -2.08 0.08
C LEU A 239 -5.63 -2.99 0.55
N SER A 240 -5.47 -3.19 1.87
CA SER A 240 -4.52 -4.16 2.43
C SER A 240 -4.89 -5.60 2.05
N ALA A 241 -6.18 -5.93 2.05
CA ALA A 241 -6.67 -7.23 1.59
C ALA A 241 -6.42 -7.43 0.08
N LEU A 242 -6.69 -6.41 -0.75
CA LEU A 242 -6.40 -6.45 -2.18
C LEU A 242 -4.92 -6.70 -2.46
N LEU A 243 -4.03 -6.03 -1.72
CA LEU A 243 -2.58 -6.28 -1.80
C LEU A 243 -2.25 -7.75 -1.55
N ALA A 244 -2.79 -8.33 -0.47
CA ALA A 244 -2.52 -9.72 -0.10
C ALA A 244 -3.04 -10.71 -1.17
N ILE A 245 -4.21 -10.44 -1.75
CA ILE A 245 -4.78 -11.23 -2.85
C ILE A 245 -3.85 -11.19 -4.07
N LEU A 246 -3.46 -9.98 -4.50
CA LEU A 246 -2.58 -9.83 -5.66
C LEU A 246 -1.20 -10.46 -5.43
N ALA A 247 -0.66 -10.37 -4.23
CA ALA A 247 0.61 -11.00 -3.89
C ALA A 247 0.55 -12.53 -4.02
N ASN A 248 -0.56 -13.13 -3.57
CA ASN A 248 -0.78 -14.57 -3.72
C ASN A 248 -1.01 -14.97 -5.18
N GLU A 249 -1.82 -14.22 -5.93
CA GLU A 249 -2.09 -14.49 -7.35
C GLU A 249 -0.83 -14.37 -8.23
N TRP A 250 0.09 -13.48 -7.84
CA TRP A 250 1.32 -13.21 -8.58
C TRP A 250 2.56 -13.92 -8.03
N GLU A 251 2.40 -14.81 -7.05
CA GLU A 251 3.51 -15.52 -6.39
C GLU A 251 4.46 -16.20 -7.40
N ASN A 252 3.88 -16.78 -8.46
CA ASN A 252 4.64 -17.48 -9.50
C ASN A 252 4.96 -16.62 -10.73
N ILE A 253 4.70 -15.30 -10.69
CA ILE A 253 4.98 -14.36 -11.78
C ILE A 253 6.17 -13.49 -11.39
N ALA A 254 7.37 -13.96 -11.68
CA ALA A 254 8.62 -13.29 -11.28
C ALA A 254 8.75 -11.84 -11.75
N THR A 255 8.02 -11.45 -12.80
CA THR A 255 8.04 -10.11 -13.38
C THR A 255 7.03 -9.14 -12.74
N LEU A 256 6.15 -9.60 -11.85
CA LEU A 256 5.15 -8.78 -11.17
C LEU A 256 5.39 -8.77 -9.65
N ARG A 257 5.38 -7.61 -9.06
CA ARG A 257 5.47 -7.43 -7.61
C ARG A 257 4.41 -6.44 -7.12
N VAL A 258 3.89 -6.69 -5.93
CA VAL A 258 2.97 -5.78 -5.25
C VAL A 258 3.38 -5.62 -3.80
N ASN A 259 3.49 -4.37 -3.34
CA ASN A 259 3.84 -4.06 -1.96
C ASN A 259 3.02 -2.89 -1.44
N GLY A 260 2.98 -2.74 -0.13
CA GLY A 260 2.32 -1.63 0.55
C GLY A 260 3.30 -0.81 1.39
N VAL A 261 3.03 0.47 1.51
CA VAL A 261 3.75 1.37 2.42
C VAL A 261 2.74 2.04 3.34
N VAL A 262 2.97 1.97 4.63
CA VAL A 262 2.32 2.80 5.65
C VAL A 262 3.30 3.90 6.01
N PRO A 263 3.22 5.09 5.39
CA PRO A 263 4.29 6.10 5.54
C PRO A 263 4.37 6.70 6.94
N GLY A 264 3.27 6.66 7.70
CA GLY A 264 3.18 7.35 8.98
C GLY A 264 2.83 8.84 8.85
N PRO A 265 2.87 9.60 9.96
CA PRO A 265 2.57 11.02 9.98
C PRO A 265 3.56 11.83 9.14
N MET A 266 3.04 12.64 8.20
CA MET A 266 3.85 13.54 7.37
C MET A 266 3.10 14.84 7.09
N ARG A 267 3.82 15.88 6.71
CA ARG A 267 3.23 17.13 6.24
C ARG A 267 2.37 16.89 5.01
N SER A 268 1.06 17.01 5.13
CA SER A 268 0.16 16.85 4.01
C SER A 268 -1.18 17.55 4.28
N PRO A 269 -1.94 17.92 3.23
CA PRO A 269 -3.31 18.39 3.41
C PRO A 269 -4.21 17.40 4.12
N LEU A 270 -4.00 16.10 3.89
CA LEU A 270 -4.72 15.02 4.59
C LEU A 270 -4.45 15.07 6.10
N ARG A 271 -3.20 15.22 6.52
CA ARG A 271 -2.83 15.30 7.94
C ARG A 271 -3.45 16.52 8.62
N ALA A 272 -3.44 17.67 7.94
CA ALA A 272 -4.07 18.87 8.46
C ALA A 272 -5.57 18.73 8.70
N GLN A 273 -6.26 17.92 7.86
CA GLN A 273 -7.68 17.63 8.03
C GLN A 273 -7.95 16.61 9.15
N THR A 274 -7.12 15.57 9.24
CA THR A 274 -7.34 14.47 10.19
C THR A 274 -6.89 14.81 11.61
N HIS A 275 -5.91 15.69 11.76
CA HIS A 275 -5.31 16.06 13.04
C HIS A 275 -5.09 17.60 13.09
N PRO A 276 -6.16 18.39 13.14
CA PRO A 276 -6.05 19.86 13.09
C PRO A 276 -5.32 20.47 14.29
N GLY A 277 -5.14 19.71 15.37
CA GLY A 277 -4.36 20.13 16.55
C GLY A 277 -2.85 19.90 16.42
N ASP A 278 -2.40 19.19 15.39
CA ASP A 278 -0.97 18.95 15.20
C ASP A 278 -0.28 20.20 14.64
N ASP A 279 0.92 20.50 15.14
CA ASP A 279 1.82 21.42 14.43
C ASP A 279 2.46 20.70 13.25
N ILE A 280 1.84 20.84 12.08
CA ILE A 280 2.28 20.19 10.84
C ILE A 280 3.71 20.54 10.44
N ARG A 281 4.28 21.66 10.93
CA ARG A 281 5.67 22.08 10.67
C ARG A 281 6.67 21.17 11.36
N ARG A 282 6.28 20.51 12.46
CA ARG A 282 7.11 19.52 13.18
C ARG A 282 7.11 18.15 12.53
N LEU A 283 6.17 17.89 11.64
CA LEU A 283 6.11 16.63 10.93
C LEU A 283 7.13 16.58 9.80
N PRO A 284 7.65 15.37 9.48
CA PRO A 284 8.56 15.22 8.36
C PRO A 284 7.91 15.61 7.03
N SER A 285 8.70 16.15 6.12
CA SER A 285 8.28 16.34 4.73
C SER A 285 8.04 15.00 4.05
N PRO A 286 7.11 14.89 3.08
CA PRO A 286 6.94 13.67 2.28
C PRO A 286 8.20 13.18 1.58
N ASP A 287 9.18 14.05 1.33
CA ASP A 287 10.45 13.73 0.67
C ASP A 287 11.25 12.64 1.41
N VAL A 288 11.09 12.54 2.73
CA VAL A 288 11.80 11.52 3.52
C VAL A 288 11.42 10.09 3.13
N PHE A 289 10.23 9.91 2.56
CA PHE A 289 9.74 8.61 2.10
C PHE A 289 10.10 8.31 0.64
N LEU A 290 10.55 9.30 -0.14
CA LEU A 290 10.92 9.12 -1.54
C LEU A 290 11.88 7.94 -1.76
N PRO A 291 12.97 7.78 -0.99
CA PRO A 291 13.89 6.66 -1.19
C PRO A 291 13.22 5.29 -1.04
N LEU A 292 12.29 5.13 -0.08
CA LEU A 292 11.54 3.89 0.11
C LEU A 292 10.69 3.54 -1.12
N TYR A 293 9.96 4.51 -1.65
CA TYR A 293 9.16 4.28 -2.86
C TYR A 293 10.04 4.01 -4.08
N LEU A 294 11.13 4.75 -4.28
CA LEU A 294 12.11 4.48 -5.35
C LEU A 294 12.68 3.07 -5.25
N TYR A 295 12.97 2.60 -4.04
CA TYR A 295 13.40 1.23 -3.80
C TYR A 295 12.38 0.21 -4.29
N LEU A 296 11.10 0.37 -3.97
CA LEU A 296 10.03 -0.54 -4.38
C LEU A 296 9.76 -0.51 -5.89
N ILE A 297 9.91 0.64 -6.52
CA ILE A 297 9.66 0.85 -7.95
C ILE A 297 10.83 0.36 -8.80
N SER A 298 12.08 0.51 -8.33
CA SER A 298 13.26 0.14 -9.13
C SER A 298 13.39 -1.38 -9.28
N GLY A 299 13.72 -1.84 -10.48
CA GLY A 299 13.91 -3.26 -10.80
C GLY A 299 15.21 -3.83 -10.24
N GLN A 300 15.23 -4.24 -8.97
CA GLN A 300 16.39 -4.93 -8.37
C GLN A 300 16.10 -6.44 -8.27
N PRO A 301 17.05 -7.31 -8.54
CA PRO A 301 16.85 -8.76 -8.38
C PRO A 301 16.57 -9.14 -6.91
N LYS A 302 15.70 -10.11 -6.69
CA LYS A 302 15.30 -10.67 -5.38
C LYS A 302 14.49 -9.72 -4.49
N ARG A 303 13.35 -9.22 -4.97
CA ARG A 303 12.45 -8.45 -4.13
C ARG A 303 11.23 -9.24 -3.73
N GLU A 304 10.87 -9.05 -2.48
CA GLU A 304 9.65 -9.60 -1.92
C GLU A 304 8.43 -8.94 -2.56
N SER A 305 7.40 -9.74 -2.76
CA SER A 305 6.04 -9.31 -3.10
C SER A 305 5.14 -9.60 -1.92
N GLY A 306 4.15 -8.74 -1.67
CA GLY A 306 3.21 -8.89 -0.56
C GLY A 306 3.65 -8.23 0.75
N ALA A 307 4.80 -7.53 0.78
CA ALA A 307 5.28 -6.85 1.97
C ALA A 307 4.47 -5.57 2.25
N VAL A 308 4.17 -5.34 3.53
CA VAL A 308 3.66 -4.05 4.03
C VAL A 308 4.76 -3.42 4.87
N ILE A 309 5.27 -2.28 4.41
CA ILE A 309 6.42 -1.63 5.02
C ILE A 309 5.95 -0.46 5.88
N ASP A 310 6.35 -0.48 7.16
CA ASP A 310 6.17 0.64 8.07
C ASP A 310 7.23 1.71 7.78
N GLY A 311 6.80 2.85 7.25
CA GLY A 311 7.67 3.94 6.85
C GLY A 311 8.33 4.64 8.04
N GLU A 312 7.69 4.75 9.20
CA GLU A 312 8.30 5.32 10.40
C GLU A 312 9.44 4.44 10.92
N ARG A 313 9.21 3.13 10.97
CA ARG A 313 10.25 2.16 11.34
C ARG A 313 11.41 2.22 10.34
N TRP A 314 11.10 2.23 9.05
CA TRP A 314 12.11 2.34 7.99
C TRP A 314 12.96 3.61 8.13
N LEU A 315 12.35 4.77 8.46
CA LEU A 315 13.08 6.02 8.68
C LEU A 315 13.98 5.95 9.92
N ARG A 316 13.52 5.32 11.02
CA ARG A 316 14.34 5.13 12.22
C ARG A 316 15.54 4.25 11.96
N ASP A 317 15.31 3.14 11.26
CA ASP A 317 16.36 2.16 10.94
C ASP A 317 17.37 2.71 9.90
N ALA A 318 16.93 3.71 9.08
CA ALA A 318 17.76 4.38 8.09
C ALA A 318 18.65 5.51 8.66
N GLN A 319 18.38 5.98 9.89
CA GLN A 319 19.25 6.94 10.57
C GLN A 319 20.49 6.22 11.10
N PRO A 320 21.73 6.73 10.86
CA PRO A 320 22.89 6.18 11.53
C PRO A 320 22.65 6.31 13.05
N MET A 321 22.81 5.19 13.78
CA MET A 321 22.79 5.24 15.24
C MET A 321 23.89 6.23 15.67
N ASN A 322 23.48 7.45 16.08
CA ASN A 322 24.38 8.26 16.86
C ASN A 322 24.66 7.51 18.14
N PRO A 323 25.94 7.26 18.53
CA PRO A 323 26.22 6.68 19.82
C PRO A 323 25.56 7.58 20.90
N PRO A 324 25.02 7.01 21.96
CA PRO A 324 24.49 7.79 23.09
C PRO A 324 25.57 8.72 23.61
N PRO A 325 25.20 9.91 24.09
CA PRO A 325 26.13 10.89 24.65
C PRO A 325 26.89 10.34 25.86
#